data_ba599790912070cc86341b36ec0a60fc
#
_entry.id   ba599790912070cc86341b36ec0a60fc
#
_cell.length_a   1.000
_cell.length_b   1.000
_cell.length_c   1.000
_cell.angle_alpha   90.00
_cell.angle_beta   90.00
_cell.angle_gamma   90.00
#
_symmetry.space_group_name_H-M   'P 1'
#
loop_
_entity.id
_entity.type
_entity.pdbx_description
1 polymer ?
#
loop_
_entity_poly.entity_id
_entity_poly.type
_entity_poly.pdbx_seq_one_letter_code
_entity_poly.pdbx_strand_id
1 'polypeptide(L)'
;MCGKFTAKASWTEIVDFIWSAPPADGGEDRTYRVMNDLPLIVREGEERRVIPMRWGFPHPKDWKRPQPIHARGETIDSVPAFAEAFRNGQRGIVIVETFNEAPESGEQHVVTPAGPIGIAFLWRRFEIAELPAPLLACVMVTVPANALLTGLPTDRMPAMLAEQDWQAWLTGSPDEAKACLKTMEDVRWTMTREERAKSTKRAKPMVSDPAGLF
;
A
#
# COMPACT_ATOMS: atom_id res chain seq x y z
N MET A 1 -7.11 9.24 -5.40
CA MET A 1 -6.89 8.11 -4.45
C MET A 1 -5.49 7.55 -4.62
N CYS A 2 -4.81 7.27 -3.52
CA CYS A 2 -3.44 6.76 -3.48
C CYS A 2 -3.31 5.41 -4.21
N GLY A 3 -2.48 5.33 -5.21
CA GLY A 3 -2.12 4.10 -5.95
C GLY A 3 -0.61 3.88 -6.04
N LYS A 4 0.17 4.67 -5.29
CA LYS A 4 1.62 4.66 -5.28
C LYS A 4 2.13 5.21 -3.95
N PHE A 5 3.13 4.59 -3.36
CA PHE A 5 3.83 5.11 -2.19
C PHE A 5 5.30 4.69 -2.21
N THR A 6 6.13 5.40 -1.45
CA THR A 6 7.54 5.05 -1.26
C THR A 6 7.76 4.65 0.19
N ALA A 7 8.23 3.43 0.38
CA ALA A 7 8.69 2.94 1.66
C ALA A 7 10.20 3.21 1.75
N LYS A 8 10.58 3.99 2.74
CA LYS A 8 11.96 4.40 3.05
C LYS A 8 12.20 4.32 4.55
N ALA A 9 11.64 3.30 5.17
CA ALA A 9 11.90 3.13 6.58
C ALA A 9 13.37 2.75 6.79
N SER A 10 14.07 3.46 7.63
CA SER A 10 15.34 2.96 8.13
C SER A 10 15.07 1.62 8.81
N TRP A 11 15.86 0.61 8.48
CA TRP A 11 15.67 -0.75 9.02
C TRP A 11 15.61 -0.80 10.55
N THR A 12 16.24 0.14 11.25
CA THR A 12 16.25 0.19 12.70
C THR A 12 14.84 0.29 13.29
N GLU A 13 14.01 1.17 12.76
CA GLU A 13 12.62 1.36 13.23
C GLU A 13 11.74 0.15 12.93
N ILE A 14 11.96 -0.51 11.79
CA ILE A 14 11.24 -1.74 11.43
C ILE A 14 11.72 -2.92 12.25
N VAL A 15 13.03 -3.08 12.45
CA VAL A 15 13.61 -4.19 13.20
C VAL A 15 13.18 -4.13 14.66
N ASP A 16 13.21 -2.97 15.29
CA ASP A 16 12.77 -2.80 16.69
C ASP A 16 11.30 -3.19 16.87
N PHE A 17 10.48 -2.97 15.83
CA PHE A 17 9.06 -3.34 15.87
C PHE A 17 8.81 -4.82 15.52
N ILE A 18 9.56 -5.42 14.61
CA ILE A 18 9.25 -6.75 14.05
C ILE A 18 9.91 -7.90 14.80
N TRP A 19 11.05 -7.70 15.47
CA TRP A 19 11.84 -8.77 16.14
C TRP A 19 12.34 -9.86 15.16
N SER A 20 12.25 -9.66 13.86
CA SER A 20 12.73 -10.60 12.84
C SER A 20 13.88 -9.99 12.03
N ALA A 21 14.76 -10.86 11.52
CA ALA A 21 15.86 -10.40 10.67
C ALA A 21 15.32 -9.66 9.44
N PRO A 22 15.91 -8.49 9.08
CA PRO A 22 15.53 -7.76 7.91
C PRO A 22 15.72 -8.59 6.64
N PRO A 23 14.95 -8.32 5.55
CA PRO A 23 15.27 -8.87 4.23
C PRO A 23 16.69 -8.48 3.83
N ALA A 24 17.37 -9.35 3.09
CA ALA A 24 18.78 -9.22 2.73
C ALA A 24 19.11 -8.06 1.76
N ASP A 25 18.13 -7.39 1.22
CA ASP A 25 18.25 -6.35 0.19
C ASP A 25 18.22 -4.91 0.75
N GLY A 26 18.84 -4.74 1.88
CA GLY A 26 19.27 -3.46 2.50
C GLY A 26 18.67 -2.16 1.96
N GLY A 27 17.50 -1.77 2.46
CA GLY A 27 17.15 -0.39 2.72
C GLY A 27 17.17 0.66 1.60
N GLU A 28 17.07 0.32 0.32
CA GLU A 28 16.90 1.32 -0.74
C GLU A 28 15.46 1.83 -0.83
N ASP A 29 15.30 3.12 -1.14
CA ASP A 29 14.04 3.76 -1.43
C ASP A 29 13.26 2.98 -2.48
N ARG A 30 12.19 2.29 -2.10
CA ARG A 30 11.41 1.51 -3.03
C ARG A 30 10.02 2.07 -3.20
N THR A 31 9.69 2.43 -4.43
CA THR A 31 8.35 2.87 -4.80
C THR A 31 7.48 1.68 -5.18
N TYR A 32 6.36 1.56 -4.50
CA TYR A 32 5.37 0.51 -4.74
C TYR A 32 4.14 1.05 -5.46
N ARG A 33 3.59 0.23 -6.33
CA ARG A 33 2.36 0.49 -7.09
C ARG A 33 1.41 -0.70 -6.96
N VAL A 34 0.16 -0.48 -7.30
CA VAL A 34 -0.81 -1.57 -7.46
C VAL A 34 -0.21 -2.70 -8.31
N MET A 35 -0.43 -3.94 -7.93
CA MET A 35 0.16 -5.20 -8.45
C MET A 35 1.59 -5.49 -7.99
N ASN A 36 2.30 -4.60 -7.33
CA ASN A 36 3.58 -4.98 -6.71
C ASN A 36 3.35 -5.80 -5.44
N ASP A 37 4.32 -6.63 -5.11
CA ASP A 37 4.39 -7.28 -3.81
C ASP A 37 4.91 -6.28 -2.77
N LEU A 38 4.10 -6.03 -1.75
CA LEU A 38 4.40 -5.12 -0.65
C LEU A 38 5.01 -5.89 0.51
N PRO A 39 6.01 -5.33 1.21
CA PRO A 39 6.55 -5.90 2.43
C PRO A 39 5.56 -5.64 3.58
N LEU A 40 4.52 -6.47 3.67
CA LEU A 40 3.47 -6.29 4.66
C LEU A 40 3.89 -6.88 6.01
N ILE A 41 3.92 -6.05 7.04
CA ILE A 41 4.11 -6.49 8.42
C ILE A 41 2.78 -7.06 8.91
N VAL A 42 2.78 -8.32 9.29
CA VAL A 42 1.61 -9.02 9.81
C VAL A 42 1.93 -9.76 11.11
N ARG A 43 0.91 -10.11 11.88
CA ARG A 43 1.04 -11.06 12.98
C ARG A 43 0.89 -12.48 12.45
N GLU A 44 1.83 -13.35 12.82
CA GLU A 44 1.77 -14.78 12.59
C GLU A 44 2.04 -15.52 13.91
N GLY A 45 1.00 -16.07 14.53
CA GLY A 45 1.09 -16.58 15.90
C GLY A 45 1.38 -15.45 16.90
N GLU A 46 2.46 -15.58 17.67
CA GLU A 46 2.93 -14.55 18.61
C GLU A 46 3.97 -13.60 17.99
N GLU A 47 4.43 -13.88 16.78
CA GLU A 47 5.48 -13.12 16.11
C GLU A 47 4.89 -12.12 15.10
N ARG A 48 5.67 -11.11 14.80
CA ARG A 48 5.44 -10.22 13.67
C ARG A 48 6.42 -10.58 12.57
N ARG A 49 5.92 -10.69 11.34
CA ARG A 49 6.73 -11.02 10.16
C ARG A 49 6.45 -10.09 9.01
N VAL A 50 7.47 -9.87 8.19
CA VAL A 50 7.33 -9.22 6.89
C VAL A 50 7.04 -10.28 5.85
N ILE A 51 5.86 -10.23 5.26
CA ILE A 51 5.45 -11.17 4.21
C ILE A 51 5.14 -10.38 2.93
N PRO A 52 5.78 -10.72 1.80
CA PRO A 52 5.45 -10.09 0.53
C PRO A 52 4.03 -10.47 0.11
N MET A 53 3.18 -9.46 -0.15
CA MET A 53 1.80 -9.66 -0.56
C MET A 53 1.43 -8.72 -1.70
N ARG A 54 0.79 -9.25 -2.73
CA ARG A 54 0.38 -8.46 -3.89
C ARG A 54 -0.66 -7.40 -3.54
N TRP A 55 -0.40 -6.15 -3.90
CA TRP A 55 -1.39 -5.09 -3.73
C TRP A 55 -2.53 -5.18 -4.74
N GLY A 56 -3.70 -5.46 -4.25
CA GLY A 56 -4.95 -5.66 -4.97
C GLY A 56 -5.46 -7.10 -4.89
N PHE A 57 -6.68 -7.27 -4.39
CA PHE A 57 -7.34 -8.57 -4.39
C PHE A 57 -7.58 -9.03 -5.83
N PRO A 58 -7.50 -10.32 -6.12
CA PRO A 58 -7.80 -10.84 -7.45
C PRO A 58 -9.28 -10.64 -7.78
N HIS A 59 -9.58 -10.15 -8.98
CA HIS A 59 -10.95 -10.10 -9.46
C HIS A 59 -11.48 -11.53 -9.72
N PRO A 60 -12.73 -11.85 -9.35
CA PRO A 60 -13.26 -13.22 -9.47
C PRO A 60 -13.23 -13.81 -10.88
N LYS A 61 -13.31 -12.99 -11.92
CA LYS A 61 -13.31 -13.42 -13.34
C LYS A 61 -11.93 -13.37 -14.00
N ASP A 62 -10.97 -12.69 -13.39
CA ASP A 62 -9.61 -12.52 -13.92
C ASP A 62 -8.66 -12.17 -12.78
N TRP A 63 -7.99 -13.16 -12.24
CA TRP A 63 -7.11 -12.99 -11.09
C TRP A 63 -5.91 -12.04 -11.36
N LYS A 64 -5.57 -11.80 -12.61
CA LYS A 64 -4.52 -10.85 -13.01
C LYS A 64 -4.97 -9.41 -12.89
N ARG A 65 -6.27 -9.17 -12.79
CA ARG A 65 -6.85 -7.84 -12.59
C ARG A 65 -7.01 -7.55 -11.09
N PRO A 66 -6.37 -6.50 -10.54
CA PRO A 66 -6.51 -6.15 -9.13
C PRO A 66 -7.81 -5.37 -8.90
N GLN A 67 -8.76 -5.98 -8.18
CA GLN A 67 -9.99 -5.30 -7.80
C GLN A 67 -10.74 -6.08 -6.70
N PRO A 68 -10.96 -5.50 -5.50
CA PRO A 68 -10.62 -4.14 -5.11
C PRO A 68 -9.13 -3.93 -4.78
N ILE A 69 -8.69 -2.67 -4.79
CA ILE A 69 -7.36 -2.25 -4.34
C ILE A 69 -7.41 -1.46 -3.03
N HIS A 70 -8.61 -0.97 -2.66
CA HIS A 70 -8.88 -0.22 -1.44
C HIS A 70 -10.07 -0.78 -0.68
N ALA A 71 -10.05 -0.64 0.65
CA ALA A 71 -11.16 -0.91 1.56
C ALA A 71 -11.46 0.35 2.37
N ARG A 72 -12.73 0.75 2.47
CA ARG A 72 -13.12 1.90 3.30
C ARG A 72 -13.17 1.50 4.77
N GLY A 73 -12.47 2.22 5.64
CA GLY A 73 -12.42 1.93 7.08
C GLY A 73 -13.80 1.97 7.75
N GLU A 74 -14.68 2.84 7.27
CA GLU A 74 -16.03 3.00 7.82
C GLU A 74 -16.90 1.74 7.68
N THR A 75 -16.68 0.97 6.60
CA THR A 75 -17.50 -0.21 6.25
C THR A 75 -16.71 -1.50 6.18
N ILE A 76 -15.46 -1.48 6.68
CA ILE A 76 -14.52 -2.61 6.59
C ILE A 76 -15.03 -3.89 7.27
N ASP A 77 -15.84 -3.74 8.32
CA ASP A 77 -16.43 -4.81 9.13
C ASP A 77 -17.78 -5.33 8.61
N SER A 78 -18.35 -4.68 7.59
CA SER A 78 -19.68 -5.00 7.03
C SER A 78 -19.65 -5.41 5.56
N VAL A 79 -18.74 -4.88 4.76
CA VAL A 79 -18.62 -5.25 3.35
C VAL A 79 -18.10 -6.69 3.22
N PRO A 80 -18.81 -7.62 2.54
CA PRO A 80 -18.46 -9.04 2.49
C PRO A 80 -17.03 -9.33 2.00
N ALA A 81 -16.49 -8.51 1.09
CA ALA A 81 -15.13 -8.68 0.59
C ALA A 81 -14.05 -8.50 1.66
N PHE A 82 -14.35 -7.78 2.76
CA PHE A 82 -13.38 -7.35 3.76
C PHE A 82 -13.70 -7.83 5.17
N ALA A 83 -15.00 -7.95 5.50
CA ALA A 83 -15.50 -8.15 6.87
C ALA A 83 -14.91 -9.38 7.55
N GLU A 84 -14.79 -10.49 6.83
CA GLU A 84 -14.20 -11.73 7.36
C GLU A 84 -12.71 -11.54 7.68
N ALA A 85 -11.94 -11.02 6.73
CA ALA A 85 -10.51 -10.77 6.92
C ALA A 85 -10.26 -9.81 8.10
N PHE A 86 -11.06 -8.75 8.19
CA PHE A 86 -10.95 -7.78 9.28
C PHE A 86 -11.20 -8.42 10.65
N ARG A 87 -12.30 -9.19 10.79
CA ARG A 87 -12.66 -9.88 12.05
C ARG A 87 -11.66 -10.96 12.44
N ASN A 88 -11.10 -11.66 11.49
CA ASN A 88 -10.11 -12.71 11.70
C ASN A 88 -8.69 -12.18 11.95
N GLY A 89 -8.48 -10.86 12.06
CA GLY A 89 -7.17 -10.28 12.32
C GLY A 89 -6.22 -10.37 11.13
N GLN A 90 -6.71 -10.59 9.90
CA GLN A 90 -5.91 -10.56 8.68
C GLN A 90 -5.58 -9.09 8.30
N ARG A 91 -4.88 -8.44 9.21
CA ARG A 91 -4.51 -7.03 9.18
C ARG A 91 -3.00 -6.91 9.06
N GLY A 92 -2.54 -5.87 8.38
CA GLY A 92 -1.12 -5.64 8.19
C GLY A 92 -0.79 -4.17 8.09
N ILE A 93 0.49 -3.85 8.16
CA ILE A 93 1.03 -2.48 8.09
C ILE A 93 2.15 -2.46 7.06
N VAL A 94 2.19 -1.40 6.25
CA VAL A 94 3.40 -1.02 5.51
C VAL A 94 3.88 0.31 6.06
N ILE A 95 5.14 0.38 6.50
CA ILE A 95 5.74 1.63 6.97
C ILE A 95 6.23 2.41 5.76
N VAL A 96 5.84 3.68 5.68
CA VAL A 96 6.15 4.56 4.55
C VAL A 96 6.66 5.91 5.02
N GLU A 97 7.46 6.57 4.21
CA GLU A 97 7.85 7.97 4.39
C GLU A 97 6.99 8.91 3.56
N THR A 98 6.60 8.48 2.36
CA THR A 98 5.78 9.29 1.46
C THR A 98 4.71 8.45 0.78
N PHE A 99 3.62 9.09 0.43
CA PHE A 99 2.63 8.50 -0.48
C PHE A 99 2.25 9.49 -1.58
N ASN A 100 1.74 8.98 -2.68
CA ASN A 100 1.34 9.79 -3.81
C ASN A 100 -0.18 9.87 -3.87
N GLU A 101 -0.68 11.08 -4.06
CA GLU A 101 -2.07 11.33 -4.38
C GLU A 101 -2.19 11.86 -5.82
N ALA A 102 -3.08 11.24 -6.58
CA ALA A 102 -3.38 11.63 -7.94
C ALA A 102 -4.86 11.97 -8.04
N PRO A 103 -5.23 13.24 -8.07
CA PRO A 103 -6.59 13.65 -8.39
C PRO A 103 -6.95 13.22 -9.82
N GLU A 104 -8.23 13.32 -10.17
CA GLU A 104 -8.72 12.97 -11.51
C GLU A 104 -8.02 13.73 -12.64
N SER A 105 -7.47 14.91 -12.35
CA SER A 105 -6.62 15.67 -13.29
C SER A 105 -5.36 14.90 -13.74
N GLY A 106 -4.98 13.83 -13.05
CA GLY A 106 -3.78 13.04 -13.31
C GLY A 106 -2.48 13.67 -12.85
N GLU A 107 -2.53 14.83 -12.19
CA GLU A 107 -1.37 15.43 -11.54
C GLU A 107 -0.99 14.63 -10.30
N GLN A 108 0.28 14.24 -10.21
CA GLN A 108 0.78 13.49 -9.05
C GLN A 108 1.28 14.46 -8.00
N HIS A 109 0.89 14.21 -6.76
CA HIS A 109 1.40 14.92 -5.59
C HIS A 109 2.07 13.95 -4.65
N VAL A 110 3.24 14.30 -4.16
CA VAL A 110 3.96 13.56 -3.12
C VAL A 110 3.60 14.19 -1.79
N VAL A 111 3.04 13.39 -0.91
CA VAL A 111 2.69 13.78 0.46
C VAL A 111 3.69 13.16 1.40
N THR A 112 4.31 13.98 2.23
CA THR A 112 5.32 13.58 3.22
C THR A 112 4.77 13.87 4.62
N PRO A 113 4.42 12.84 5.39
CA PRO A 113 4.09 12.97 6.81
C PRO A 113 5.27 13.49 7.64
N ALA A 114 5.02 13.83 8.90
CA ALA A 114 6.04 14.39 9.79
C ALA A 114 7.13 13.38 10.24
N GLY A 115 7.02 12.13 9.82
CA GLY A 115 7.97 11.04 10.11
C GLY A 115 7.45 9.73 9.53
N PRO A 116 8.16 8.61 9.74
CA PRO A 116 7.70 7.29 9.33
C PRO A 116 6.33 6.98 9.89
N ILE A 117 5.44 6.45 9.04
CA ILE A 117 4.07 6.18 9.43
C ILE A 117 3.61 4.84 8.86
N GLY A 118 2.77 4.13 9.60
CA GLY A 118 2.16 2.90 9.15
C GLY A 118 0.93 3.19 8.27
N ILE A 119 0.82 2.56 7.10
CA ILE A 119 -0.43 2.49 6.35
C ILE A 119 -1.12 1.16 6.69
N ALA A 120 -2.40 1.23 7.04
CA ALA A 120 -3.22 0.05 7.34
C ALA A 120 -3.60 -0.71 6.06
N PHE A 121 -3.45 -2.03 6.10
CA PHE A 121 -3.87 -2.96 5.06
C PHE A 121 -4.71 -4.10 5.64
N LEU A 122 -5.62 -4.65 4.81
CA LEU A 122 -6.18 -5.99 5.00
C LEU A 122 -5.54 -6.94 4.02
N TRP A 123 -5.38 -8.20 4.42
CA TRP A 123 -4.86 -9.22 3.54
C TRP A 123 -5.72 -10.48 3.54
N ARG A 124 -5.63 -11.26 2.46
CA ARG A 124 -6.30 -12.56 2.31
C ARG A 124 -5.43 -13.51 1.51
N ARG A 125 -5.68 -14.79 1.73
CA ARG A 125 -5.18 -15.89 0.93
C ARG A 125 -6.25 -16.29 -0.09
N PHE A 126 -5.83 -16.46 -1.34
CA PHE A 126 -6.70 -16.82 -2.45
C PHE A 126 -6.17 -18.09 -3.12
N GLU A 127 -6.99 -19.11 -3.21
CA GLU A 127 -6.70 -20.30 -4.00
C GLU A 127 -7.04 -20.00 -5.47
N ILE A 128 -6.03 -19.99 -6.32
CA ILE A 128 -6.14 -19.72 -7.75
C ILE A 128 -5.67 -20.97 -8.50
N ALA A 129 -6.57 -21.58 -9.25
CA ALA A 129 -6.29 -22.86 -9.90
C ALA A 129 -5.08 -22.85 -10.86
N GLU A 130 -4.80 -21.69 -11.46
CA GLU A 130 -3.70 -21.49 -12.40
C GLU A 130 -2.34 -21.23 -11.72
N LEU A 131 -2.32 -21.10 -10.40
CA LEU A 131 -1.09 -20.84 -9.64
C LEU A 131 -0.64 -22.09 -8.88
N PRO A 132 0.67 -22.32 -8.78
CA PRO A 132 1.23 -23.47 -8.05
C PRO A 132 1.10 -23.35 -6.53
N ALA A 133 0.82 -22.14 -6.03
CA ALA A 133 0.65 -21.84 -4.62
C ALA A 133 -0.42 -20.76 -4.43
N PRO A 134 -1.03 -20.67 -3.25
CA PRO A 134 -2.01 -19.64 -2.95
C PRO A 134 -1.45 -18.24 -3.13
N LEU A 135 -2.25 -17.35 -3.68
CA LEU A 135 -1.91 -15.94 -3.79
C LEU A 135 -2.21 -15.21 -2.48
N LEU A 136 -1.18 -14.64 -1.86
CA LEU A 136 -1.34 -13.69 -0.78
C LEU A 136 -1.54 -12.31 -1.40
N ALA A 137 -2.65 -11.67 -1.09
CA ALA A 137 -2.94 -10.34 -1.61
C ALA A 137 -3.50 -9.43 -0.49
N CYS A 138 -3.26 -8.12 -0.65
CA CYS A 138 -3.68 -7.12 0.31
C CYS A 138 -4.39 -5.95 -0.36
N VAL A 139 -5.18 -5.22 0.41
CA VAL A 139 -5.85 -3.98 0.00
C VAL A 139 -5.55 -2.90 1.02
N MET A 140 -5.30 -1.68 0.54
CA MET A 140 -5.08 -0.52 1.39
C MET A 140 -6.38 -0.10 2.06
N VAL A 141 -6.35 0.15 3.36
CA VAL A 141 -7.48 0.76 4.05
C VAL A 141 -7.44 2.26 3.84
N THR A 142 -8.59 2.87 3.61
CA THR A 142 -8.73 4.32 3.42
C THR A 142 -9.72 4.92 4.41
N VAL A 143 -9.49 6.18 4.75
CA VAL A 143 -10.34 7.02 5.60
C VAL A 143 -10.66 8.34 4.89
N PRO A 144 -11.58 9.19 5.38
CA PRO A 144 -11.78 10.53 4.85
C PRO A 144 -10.48 11.33 4.80
N ALA A 145 -10.32 12.17 3.77
CA ALA A 145 -9.15 13.02 3.62
C ALA A 145 -9.06 14.08 4.74
N ASN A 146 -7.83 14.40 5.16
CA ASN A 146 -7.58 15.52 6.07
C ASN A 146 -7.60 16.88 5.34
N ALA A 147 -7.42 17.97 6.07
CA ALA A 147 -7.51 19.32 5.52
C ALA A 147 -6.50 19.58 4.40
N LEU A 148 -5.28 19.05 4.50
CA LEU A 148 -4.26 19.20 3.45
C LEU A 148 -4.70 18.55 2.14
N LEU A 149 -5.26 17.34 2.20
CA LEU A 149 -5.64 16.57 1.02
C LEU A 149 -6.98 17.02 0.41
N THR A 150 -7.88 17.61 1.20
CA THR A 150 -9.12 18.21 0.67
C THR A 150 -8.86 19.41 -0.24
N GLY A 151 -7.64 19.98 -0.21
CA GLY A 151 -7.18 20.94 -1.24
C GLY A 151 -6.98 20.34 -2.62
N LEU A 152 -6.92 19.00 -2.73
CA LEU A 152 -6.97 18.26 -3.98
C LEU A 152 -8.40 17.74 -4.20
N PRO A 153 -8.83 17.46 -5.44
CA PRO A 153 -10.12 16.82 -5.70
C PRO A 153 -10.10 15.33 -5.31
N THR A 154 -9.87 15.06 -4.03
CA THR A 154 -9.93 13.74 -3.40
C THR A 154 -10.66 13.83 -2.07
N ASP A 155 -11.50 12.85 -1.79
CA ASP A 155 -12.27 12.73 -0.54
C ASP A 155 -11.68 11.69 0.41
N ARG A 156 -10.63 10.99 -0.03
CA ARG A 156 -10.02 9.85 0.69
C ARG A 156 -8.52 9.97 0.80
N MET A 157 -8.00 9.38 1.88
CA MET A 157 -6.57 9.17 2.10
C MET A 157 -6.31 7.76 2.64
N PRO A 158 -5.07 7.25 2.56
CA PRO A 158 -4.69 6.04 3.28
C PRO A 158 -4.98 6.16 4.77
N ALA A 159 -5.44 5.08 5.41
CA ALA A 159 -5.58 5.04 6.86
C ALA A 159 -4.18 4.99 7.49
N MET A 160 -3.73 6.14 7.95
CA MET A 160 -2.43 6.31 8.61
C MET A 160 -2.52 5.92 10.07
N LEU A 161 -1.58 5.12 10.52
CA LEU A 161 -1.47 4.63 11.89
C LEU A 161 -0.23 5.25 12.54
N ALA A 162 -0.42 5.95 13.65
CA ALA A 162 0.69 6.34 14.50
C ALA A 162 1.30 5.09 15.17
N GLU A 163 2.55 5.14 15.56
CA GLU A 163 3.30 4.00 16.11
C GLU A 163 2.57 3.35 17.30
N GLN A 164 1.99 4.15 18.18
CA GLN A 164 1.23 3.65 19.33
C GLN A 164 -0.03 2.84 18.94
N ASP A 165 -0.56 3.01 17.73
CA ASP A 165 -1.75 2.31 17.23
C ASP A 165 -1.41 0.99 16.51
N TRP A 166 -0.13 0.75 16.17
CA TRP A 166 0.28 -0.42 15.38
C TRP A 166 -0.05 -1.74 16.06
N GLN A 167 0.18 -1.82 17.37
CA GLN A 167 -0.14 -3.03 18.14
C GLN A 167 -1.65 -3.29 18.12
N ALA A 168 -2.47 -2.28 18.43
CA ALA A 168 -3.92 -2.41 18.45
C ALA A 168 -4.48 -2.78 17.06
N TRP A 169 -3.92 -2.20 16.00
CA TRP A 169 -4.30 -2.57 14.64
C TRP A 169 -3.98 -4.03 14.31
N LEU A 170 -2.78 -4.51 14.62
CA LEU A 170 -2.34 -5.86 14.25
C LEU A 170 -2.97 -6.96 15.09
N THR A 171 -3.15 -6.72 16.40
CA THR A 171 -3.46 -7.78 17.37
C THR A 171 -4.67 -7.51 18.24
N GLY A 172 -5.18 -6.28 18.26
CA GLY A 172 -6.34 -5.91 19.05
C GLY A 172 -7.64 -6.57 18.53
N SER A 173 -8.66 -6.54 19.35
CA SER A 173 -10.03 -6.90 18.95
C SER A 173 -10.48 -6.12 17.71
N PRO A 174 -11.53 -6.57 17.01
CA PRO A 174 -12.07 -5.80 15.89
C PRO A 174 -12.44 -4.36 16.26
N ASP A 175 -12.98 -4.14 17.46
CA ASP A 175 -13.36 -2.79 17.92
C ASP A 175 -12.16 -1.90 18.17
N GLU A 176 -11.12 -2.42 18.82
CA GLU A 176 -9.85 -1.71 19.03
C GLU A 176 -9.16 -1.36 17.70
N ALA A 177 -9.11 -2.32 16.78
CA ALA A 177 -8.55 -2.11 15.46
C ALA A 177 -9.36 -1.07 14.66
N LYS A 178 -10.69 -1.13 14.73
CA LYS A 178 -11.54 -0.14 14.05
C LYS A 178 -11.35 1.26 14.63
N ALA A 179 -11.14 1.37 15.93
CA ALA A 179 -10.86 2.65 16.59
C ALA A 179 -9.55 3.31 16.13
N CYS A 180 -8.60 2.56 15.55
CA CYS A 180 -7.38 3.09 14.95
C CYS A 180 -7.63 3.77 13.58
N LEU A 181 -8.76 3.47 12.91
CA LEU A 181 -9.06 3.97 11.56
C LEU A 181 -9.66 5.38 11.62
N LYS A 182 -8.83 6.35 11.93
CA LYS A 182 -9.17 7.77 12.03
C LYS A 182 -8.47 8.56 10.94
N THR A 183 -9.08 9.66 10.50
CA THR A 183 -8.35 10.67 9.72
C THR A 183 -7.23 11.23 10.59
N MET A 184 -5.99 11.07 10.13
CA MET A 184 -4.84 11.65 10.82
C MET A 184 -4.72 13.12 10.43
N GLU A 185 -4.54 13.98 11.44
CA GLU A 185 -4.31 15.42 11.22
C GLU A 185 -2.98 15.64 10.48
N ASP A 186 -2.96 16.67 9.65
CA ASP A 186 -1.84 16.99 8.77
C ASP A 186 -0.77 17.89 9.42
N VAL A 187 -0.62 17.81 10.72
CA VAL A 187 0.36 18.63 11.47
C VAL A 187 1.77 18.35 10.94
N ARG A 188 2.41 19.41 10.42
CA ARG A 188 3.75 19.37 9.80
C ARG A 188 3.90 18.45 8.57
N TRP A 189 2.81 18.06 7.94
CA TRP A 189 2.90 17.37 6.66
C TRP A 189 3.23 18.36 5.55
N THR A 190 3.91 17.86 4.52
CA THR A 190 4.18 18.64 3.30
C THR A 190 3.59 17.93 2.09
N MET A 191 3.21 18.72 1.10
CA MET A 191 2.72 18.22 -0.17
C MET A 191 3.40 18.98 -1.30
N THR A 192 4.00 18.24 -2.22
CA THR A 192 4.69 18.79 -3.39
C THR A 192 4.17 18.13 -4.66
N ARG A 193 4.08 18.90 -5.74
CA ARG A 193 3.73 18.37 -7.05
C ARG A 193 4.90 17.53 -7.58
N GLU A 194 4.62 16.29 -8.01
CA GLU A 194 5.63 15.46 -8.66
C GLU A 194 5.88 15.98 -10.08
N GLU A 195 7.10 16.43 -10.37
CA GLU A 195 7.49 16.78 -11.73
C GLU A 195 7.52 15.50 -12.58
N ARG A 196 6.73 15.45 -13.64
CA ARG A 196 6.84 14.35 -14.61
C ARG A 196 8.22 14.42 -15.25
N ALA A 197 9.06 13.42 -14.98
CA ALA A 197 10.24 13.18 -15.79
C ALA A 197 9.80 13.16 -17.26
N LYS A 198 10.32 14.08 -18.08
CA LYS A 198 10.02 14.10 -19.52
C LYS A 198 10.34 12.71 -20.06
N SER A 199 9.35 11.96 -20.48
CA SER A 199 9.54 10.66 -21.11
C SER A 199 10.44 10.92 -22.34
N THR A 200 11.69 10.53 -22.25
CA THR A 200 12.54 10.39 -23.44
C THR A 200 11.87 9.30 -24.26
N LYS A 201 11.15 9.68 -25.30
CA LYS A 201 10.63 8.74 -26.29
C LYS A 201 11.80 7.87 -26.72
N ARG A 202 11.82 6.62 -26.32
CA ARG A 202 12.78 5.63 -26.80
C ARG A 202 12.69 5.67 -28.34
N ALA A 203 13.72 6.18 -28.99
CA ALA A 203 13.80 6.20 -30.45
C ALA A 203 13.55 4.78 -30.93
N LYS A 204 12.55 4.61 -31.78
CA LYS A 204 12.29 3.35 -32.46
C LYS A 204 13.60 2.96 -33.16
N PRO A 205 14.16 1.74 -32.94
CA PRO A 205 15.33 1.33 -33.71
C PRO A 205 14.94 1.40 -35.18
N MET A 206 15.70 2.16 -35.96
CA MET A 206 15.60 2.13 -37.41
C MET A 206 15.96 0.70 -37.84
N VAL A 207 14.96 -0.01 -38.32
CA VAL A 207 15.21 -1.27 -39.07
C VAL A 207 15.92 -0.82 -40.34
N SER A 208 17.22 -1.07 -40.42
CA SER A 208 17.96 -0.97 -41.66
C SER A 208 17.45 -2.08 -42.58
N ASP A 209 16.75 -1.69 -43.61
CA ASP A 209 16.34 -2.54 -44.70
C ASP A 209 17.61 -3.04 -45.45
N PRO A 210 17.93 -4.31 -45.51
CA PRO A 210 19.02 -4.80 -46.36
C PRO A 210 18.47 -4.94 -47.78
N ALA A 211 18.25 -3.82 -48.43
CA ALA A 211 18.05 -3.85 -49.87
C ALA A 211 19.41 -3.83 -50.57
N GLY A 212 19.68 -4.88 -51.27
CA GLY A 212 20.61 -4.84 -52.34
C GLY A 212 21.72 -5.89 -52.25
N LEU A 213 21.47 -7.01 -52.95
CA LEU A 213 22.46 -7.65 -53.87
C LEU A 213 21.81 -8.85 -54.54
N PHE A 214 21.51 -8.62 -55.86
CA PHE A 214 21.19 -9.57 -56.95
C PHE A 214 19.91 -10.37 -56.86
#